data_453c6791e49987adc11726b27df82859
#
_entry.id   453c6791e49987adc11726b27df82859
#
_cell.length_a   1.000
_cell.length_b   1.000
_cell.length_c   1.000
_cell.angle_alpha   90.00
_cell.angle_beta   90.00
_cell.angle_gamma   90.00
#
_symmetry.space_group_name_H-M   'P 1'
#
loop_
_entity.id
_entity.type
_entity.pdbx_description
1 polymer ?
#
loop_
_entity_poly.entity_id
_entity_poly.type
_entity_poly.pdbx_seq_one_letter_code
_entity_poly.pdbx_strand_id
1 'polypeptide(L)'
;LLDAIVATVAAGEPRAEPLAAAAPGGDLGWLDESGLPPFLRDAVSLWWARDLVRRDCFDEALPILADLDVASSIDPATLLFHRAACQHWLLDTDAAVESIDLLLEREAEIPARYARVARLLRADAVALDRESLDHVARRMRDVRRRLELGRAGAATREAQDGVVAALDRLISRIEDQQQNEDDSSGASGAGGGGAGQGGAGKPMDDSRIAGTRGDGEVRRRDLVPGETWGDLPPHERDQALQQIGREFPPHYREAIEHYFKRLATGGEDR
;
A
#
# COMPACT_ATOMS: atom_id res chain seq x y z
N LEU A 1 -18.67 11.36 25.27
CA LEU A 1 -19.22 12.68 24.98
C LEU A 1 -19.89 12.72 23.63
N LEU A 2 -19.18 12.50 22.53
CA LEU A 2 -19.74 12.54 21.14
C LEU A 2 -20.97 11.66 20.96
N ASP A 3 -20.95 10.42 21.43
CA ASP A 3 -22.08 9.49 21.32
C ASP A 3 -23.34 10.02 22.04
N ALA A 4 -23.16 10.69 23.20
CA ALA A 4 -24.29 11.29 23.92
C ALA A 4 -24.86 12.51 23.19
N ILE A 5 -23.99 13.33 22.59
CA ILE A 5 -24.41 14.49 21.78
C ILE A 5 -25.23 14.02 20.57
N VAL A 6 -24.69 13.04 19.82
CA VAL A 6 -25.37 12.52 18.61
C VAL A 6 -26.70 11.88 18.99
N ALA A 7 -26.78 11.11 20.07
CA ALA A 7 -28.04 10.56 20.56
C ALA A 7 -29.07 11.64 20.91
N THR A 8 -28.62 12.77 21.46
CA THR A 8 -29.47 13.91 21.77
C THR A 8 -29.96 14.61 20.48
N VAL A 9 -29.06 14.79 19.51
CA VAL A 9 -29.41 15.37 18.21
C VAL A 9 -30.41 14.46 17.48
N ALA A 10 -30.15 13.13 17.47
CA ALA A 10 -31.03 12.16 16.81
C ALA A 10 -32.45 12.13 17.41
N ALA A 11 -32.58 12.38 18.71
CA ALA A 11 -33.89 12.48 19.36
C ALA A 11 -34.71 13.67 18.88
N GLY A 12 -34.05 14.74 18.40
CA GLY A 12 -34.70 15.95 17.90
C GLY A 12 -34.68 16.09 16.37
N GLU A 13 -33.78 15.39 15.70
CA GLU A 13 -33.60 15.48 14.24
C GLU A 13 -33.58 14.04 13.65
N PRO A 14 -34.71 13.58 13.13
CA PRO A 14 -34.87 12.21 12.63
C PRO A 14 -33.88 11.85 11.49
N ARG A 15 -33.35 12.84 10.78
CA ARG A 15 -32.34 12.63 9.73
C ARG A 15 -30.99 12.17 10.28
N ALA A 16 -30.72 12.37 11.56
CA ALA A 16 -29.51 11.90 12.24
C ALA A 16 -29.58 10.41 12.65
N GLU A 17 -30.78 9.85 12.81
CA GLU A 17 -30.95 8.45 13.27
C GLU A 17 -30.33 7.43 12.30
N PRO A 18 -30.50 7.54 10.96
CA PRO A 18 -29.97 6.55 10.03
C PRO A 18 -28.47 6.65 9.78
N LEU A 19 -27.75 7.65 10.31
CA LEU A 19 -26.31 7.79 10.08
C LEU A 19 -25.53 6.55 10.50
N ALA A 20 -25.85 5.94 11.64
CA ALA A 20 -25.17 4.74 12.13
C ALA A 20 -25.35 3.51 11.21
N ALA A 21 -26.44 3.45 10.45
CA ALA A 21 -26.76 2.39 9.50
C ALA A 21 -26.47 2.80 8.04
N ALA A 22 -26.10 4.06 7.79
CA ALA A 22 -25.86 4.56 6.45
C ALA A 22 -24.66 3.89 5.78
N ALA A 23 -24.75 3.74 4.46
CA ALA A 23 -23.60 3.33 3.66
C ALA A 23 -22.48 4.39 3.74
N PRO A 24 -21.20 3.99 3.60
CA PRO A 24 -20.10 4.94 3.45
C PRO A 24 -20.38 5.87 2.26
N GLY A 25 -20.50 7.17 2.49
CA GLY A 25 -20.95 8.14 1.49
C GLY A 25 -22.35 8.70 1.78
N GLY A 26 -22.88 8.43 2.97
CA GLY A 26 -24.09 9.09 3.47
C GLY A 26 -23.96 10.60 3.38
N ASP A 27 -25.00 11.25 2.84
CA ASP A 27 -25.01 12.69 2.67
C ASP A 27 -25.20 13.39 4.03
N LEU A 28 -24.28 14.28 4.38
CA LEU A 28 -24.36 15.16 5.54
C LEU A 28 -24.92 16.55 5.18
N GLY A 29 -25.26 16.81 3.92
CA GLY A 29 -25.77 18.12 3.46
C GLY A 29 -26.99 18.63 4.25
N TRP A 30 -27.79 17.73 4.83
CA TRP A 30 -28.91 18.09 5.70
C TRP A 30 -28.45 18.83 6.97
N LEU A 31 -27.19 18.71 7.40
CA LEU A 31 -26.67 19.43 8.57
C LEU A 31 -26.71 20.94 8.37
N ASP A 32 -26.46 21.42 7.16
CA ASP A 32 -26.49 22.84 6.84
C ASP A 32 -27.91 23.41 6.88
N GLU A 33 -28.90 22.58 6.55
CA GLU A 33 -30.31 22.92 6.55
C GLU A 33 -31.00 22.69 7.92
N SER A 34 -30.29 22.04 8.86
CA SER A 34 -30.88 21.56 10.12
C SER A 34 -31.24 22.68 11.11
N GLY A 35 -30.64 23.87 10.93
CA GLY A 35 -30.72 24.95 11.95
C GLY A 35 -29.96 24.64 13.24
N LEU A 36 -29.21 23.56 13.29
CA LEU A 36 -28.38 23.22 14.45
C LEU A 36 -27.24 24.24 14.64
N PRO A 37 -26.89 24.57 15.89
CA PRO A 37 -25.71 25.36 16.16
C PRO A 37 -24.43 24.73 15.54
N PRO A 38 -23.45 25.54 15.10
CA PRO A 38 -22.25 25.05 14.44
C PRO A 38 -21.54 23.94 15.22
N PHE A 39 -21.35 24.10 16.53
CA PHE A 39 -20.67 23.10 17.35
C PHE A 39 -21.38 21.74 17.42
N LEU A 40 -22.72 21.70 17.26
CA LEU A 40 -23.47 20.42 17.16
C LEU A 40 -23.31 19.79 15.79
N ARG A 41 -23.31 20.59 14.72
CA ARG A 41 -23.04 20.11 13.37
C ARG A 41 -21.64 19.48 13.30
N ASP A 42 -20.64 20.18 13.82
CA ASP A 42 -19.26 19.71 13.87
C ASP A 42 -19.13 18.42 14.71
N ALA A 43 -19.86 18.34 15.83
CA ALA A 43 -19.88 17.12 16.65
C ALA A 43 -20.50 15.91 15.92
N VAL A 44 -21.57 16.12 15.14
CA VAL A 44 -22.18 15.06 14.31
C VAL A 44 -21.23 14.65 13.21
N SER A 45 -20.61 15.61 12.51
CA SER A 45 -19.63 15.36 11.45
C SER A 45 -18.42 14.58 11.98
N LEU A 46 -17.88 14.96 13.13
CA LEU A 46 -16.79 14.25 13.78
C LEU A 46 -17.18 12.82 14.19
N TRP A 47 -18.37 12.65 14.74
CA TRP A 47 -18.88 11.33 15.11
C TRP A 47 -19.02 10.43 13.89
N TRP A 48 -19.56 10.96 12.79
CA TRP A 48 -19.70 10.24 11.53
C TRP A 48 -18.35 9.87 10.93
N ALA A 49 -17.42 10.81 10.85
CA ALA A 49 -16.08 10.56 10.35
C ALA A 49 -15.36 9.48 11.18
N ARG A 50 -15.51 9.49 12.52
CA ARG A 50 -15.00 8.43 13.40
C ARG A 50 -15.60 7.06 13.07
N ASP A 51 -16.88 6.99 12.73
CA ASP A 51 -17.53 5.74 12.34
C ASP A 51 -17.02 5.25 10.98
N LEU A 52 -16.82 6.15 10.02
CA LEU A 52 -16.20 5.85 8.73
C LEU A 52 -14.78 5.29 8.92
N VAL A 53 -13.97 5.87 9.81
CA VAL A 53 -12.63 5.35 10.14
C VAL A 53 -12.70 3.93 10.69
N ARG A 54 -13.67 3.61 11.53
CA ARG A 54 -13.89 2.25 12.07
C ARG A 54 -14.28 1.23 11.01
N ARG A 55 -14.82 1.69 9.89
CA ARG A 55 -15.18 0.87 8.72
C ARG A 55 -14.12 0.89 7.63
N ASP A 56 -12.91 1.36 7.94
CA ASP A 56 -11.79 1.52 7.00
C ASP A 56 -12.10 2.44 5.79
N CYS A 57 -13.09 3.33 5.93
CA CYS A 57 -13.52 4.29 4.91
C CYS A 57 -12.73 5.60 5.02
N PHE A 58 -11.38 5.51 4.93
CA PHE A 58 -10.50 6.66 5.18
C PHE A 58 -10.64 7.76 4.13
N ASP A 59 -10.94 7.39 2.87
CA ASP A 59 -11.13 8.34 1.77
C ASP A 59 -12.31 9.29 1.99
N GLU A 60 -13.38 8.79 2.62
CA GLU A 60 -14.56 9.60 2.94
C GLU A 60 -14.42 10.31 4.28
N ALA A 61 -13.70 9.69 5.22
CA ALA A 61 -13.52 10.27 6.55
C ALA A 61 -12.59 11.50 6.51
N LEU A 62 -11.51 11.43 5.73
CA LEU A 62 -10.49 12.48 5.73
C LEU A 62 -11.01 13.85 5.31
N PRO A 63 -11.79 14.01 4.23
CA PRO A 63 -12.36 15.32 3.88
C PRO A 63 -13.20 15.92 5.01
N ILE A 64 -14.06 15.11 5.65
CA ILE A 64 -14.88 15.57 6.77
C ILE A 64 -14.02 16.05 7.93
N LEU A 65 -12.97 15.25 8.27
CA LEU A 65 -12.06 15.61 9.37
C LEU A 65 -11.18 16.82 9.03
N ALA A 66 -10.84 17.03 7.77
CA ALA A 66 -10.05 18.17 7.33
C ALA A 66 -10.82 19.49 7.43
N ASP A 67 -12.11 19.46 7.14
CA ASP A 67 -13.01 20.63 7.20
C ASP A 67 -13.28 21.12 8.64
N LEU A 68 -13.12 20.25 9.64
CA LEU A 68 -13.38 20.60 11.04
C LEU A 68 -12.24 21.43 11.62
N ASP A 69 -12.56 22.55 12.25
CA ASP A 69 -11.58 23.36 12.95
C ASP A 69 -11.29 22.79 14.35
N VAL A 70 -9.99 22.55 14.60
CA VAL A 70 -9.50 21.98 15.86
C VAL A 70 -9.80 22.89 17.05
N ALA A 71 -9.72 24.22 16.86
CA ALA A 71 -9.87 25.19 17.94
C ALA A 71 -11.33 25.29 18.45
N SER A 72 -12.31 25.10 17.55
CA SER A 72 -13.74 25.12 17.89
C SER A 72 -14.31 23.72 18.17
N SER A 73 -13.54 22.68 17.94
CA SER A 73 -14.00 21.29 18.11
C SER A 73 -14.30 20.98 19.59
N ILE A 74 -15.41 20.28 19.80
CA ILE A 74 -15.83 19.83 21.13
C ILE A 74 -14.96 18.68 21.67
N ASP A 75 -14.29 17.95 20.78
CA ASP A 75 -13.35 16.87 21.10
C ASP A 75 -12.15 16.90 20.14
N PRO A 76 -11.23 17.87 20.34
CA PRO A 76 -10.08 18.04 19.47
C PRO A 76 -9.14 16.83 19.50
N ALA A 77 -9.09 16.09 20.60
CA ALA A 77 -8.27 14.89 20.69
C ALA A 77 -8.77 13.77 19.76
N THR A 78 -10.08 13.55 19.74
CA THR A 78 -10.69 12.59 18.81
C THR A 78 -10.55 13.05 17.37
N LEU A 79 -10.71 14.34 17.07
CA LEU A 79 -10.53 14.91 15.73
C LEU A 79 -9.12 14.67 15.21
N LEU A 80 -8.11 15.14 15.93
CA LEU A 80 -6.71 15.03 15.53
C LEU A 80 -6.24 13.58 15.40
N PHE A 81 -6.66 12.72 16.35
CA PHE A 81 -6.29 11.32 16.33
C PHE A 81 -6.83 10.61 15.07
N HIS A 82 -8.09 10.81 14.73
CA HIS A 82 -8.68 10.15 13.55
C HIS A 82 -8.22 10.79 12.23
N ARG A 83 -7.96 12.10 12.21
CA ARG A 83 -7.34 12.78 11.07
C ARG A 83 -5.95 12.20 10.80
N ALA A 84 -5.10 12.11 11.81
CA ALA A 84 -3.78 11.51 11.70
C ALA A 84 -3.82 10.04 11.27
N ALA A 85 -4.78 9.27 11.79
CA ALA A 85 -4.96 7.87 11.39
C ALA A 85 -5.34 7.74 9.91
N CYS A 86 -6.26 8.57 9.39
CA CYS A 86 -6.61 8.59 7.97
C CYS A 86 -5.41 8.97 7.10
N GLN A 87 -4.70 10.04 7.45
CA GLN A 87 -3.51 10.51 6.73
C GLN A 87 -2.42 9.43 6.68
N HIS A 88 -2.18 8.75 7.80
CA HIS A 88 -1.22 7.65 7.86
C HIS A 88 -1.63 6.46 6.96
N TRP A 89 -2.91 6.05 6.98
CA TRP A 89 -3.41 4.96 6.14
C TRP A 89 -3.40 5.30 4.64
N LEU A 90 -3.63 6.56 4.30
CA LEU A 90 -3.58 7.08 2.94
C LEU A 90 -2.17 7.46 2.49
N LEU A 91 -1.15 7.22 3.34
CA LEU A 91 0.28 7.48 3.08
C LEU A 91 0.63 8.97 2.90
N ASP A 92 -0.19 9.85 3.42
CA ASP A 92 0.15 11.27 3.61
C ASP A 92 0.92 11.42 4.92
N THR A 93 2.17 10.96 4.90
CA THR A 93 3.01 10.85 6.10
C THR A 93 3.34 12.19 6.73
N ASP A 94 3.52 13.23 5.92
CA ASP A 94 3.88 14.56 6.41
C ASP A 94 2.71 15.18 7.17
N ALA A 95 1.52 15.18 6.57
CA ALA A 95 0.30 15.65 7.23
C ALA A 95 -0.06 14.80 8.47
N ALA A 96 0.20 13.49 8.43
CA ALA A 96 -0.01 12.62 9.59
C ALA A 96 0.89 13.03 10.77
N VAL A 97 2.17 13.31 10.51
CA VAL A 97 3.11 13.78 11.54
C VAL A 97 2.66 15.12 12.12
N GLU A 98 2.26 16.08 11.29
CA GLU A 98 1.75 17.38 11.74
C GLU A 98 0.52 17.24 12.66
N SER A 99 -0.44 16.40 12.25
CA SER A 99 -1.64 16.15 13.07
C SER A 99 -1.31 15.45 14.39
N ILE A 100 -0.34 14.54 14.38
CA ILE A 100 0.12 13.84 15.59
C ILE A 100 0.87 14.79 16.51
N ASP A 101 1.75 15.62 15.99
CA ASP A 101 2.53 16.56 16.79
C ASP A 101 1.60 17.54 17.50
N LEU A 102 0.60 18.08 16.81
CA LEU A 102 -0.44 18.92 17.41
C LEU A 102 -1.26 18.17 18.48
N LEU A 103 -1.57 16.90 18.26
CA LEU A 103 -2.26 16.07 19.27
C LEU A 103 -1.40 15.89 20.53
N LEU A 104 -0.10 15.66 20.37
CA LEU A 104 0.82 15.37 21.46
C LEU A 104 1.27 16.62 22.23
N GLU A 105 1.05 17.85 21.72
CA GLU A 105 1.29 19.08 22.47
C GLU A 105 0.55 19.10 23.82
N ARG A 106 -0.63 18.46 23.86
CA ARG A 106 -1.45 18.35 25.06
C ARG A 106 -1.54 16.91 25.58
N GLU A 107 -0.46 16.18 25.53
CA GLU A 107 -0.43 14.76 25.84
C GLU A 107 -1.04 14.40 27.21
N ALA A 108 -0.85 15.23 28.21
CA ALA A 108 -1.38 15.01 29.58
C ALA A 108 -2.92 15.10 29.62
N GLU A 109 -3.55 15.78 28.65
CA GLU A 109 -4.99 16.05 28.62
C GLU A 109 -5.75 15.05 27.74
N ILE A 110 -5.06 14.25 26.91
CA ILE A 110 -5.67 13.31 25.98
C ILE A 110 -5.73 11.88 26.57
N PRO A 111 -6.65 11.03 26.06
CA PRO A 111 -6.68 9.64 26.47
C PRO A 111 -5.35 8.93 26.23
N ALA A 112 -4.84 8.22 27.25
CA ALA A 112 -3.55 7.53 27.18
C ALA A 112 -3.42 6.56 25.97
N ARG A 113 -4.55 5.99 25.51
CA ARG A 113 -4.57 5.15 24.30
C ARG A 113 -4.22 5.96 23.04
N TYR A 114 -4.72 7.21 22.94
CA TYR A 114 -4.41 8.09 21.80
C TYR A 114 -2.94 8.49 21.81
N ALA A 115 -2.42 8.89 22.94
CA ALA A 115 -1.00 9.24 23.07
C ALA A 115 -0.07 8.07 22.68
N ARG A 116 -0.37 6.86 23.14
CA ARG A 116 0.44 5.68 22.81
C ARG A 116 0.43 5.34 21.34
N VAL A 117 -0.77 5.30 20.72
CA VAL A 117 -0.91 4.97 19.30
C VAL A 117 -0.33 6.10 18.43
N ALA A 118 -0.57 7.36 18.78
CA ALA A 118 -0.02 8.50 18.07
C ALA A 118 1.52 8.46 17.99
N ARG A 119 2.20 8.14 19.10
CA ARG A 119 3.66 7.98 19.10
C ARG A 119 4.14 6.85 18.20
N LEU A 120 3.41 5.73 18.16
CA LEU A 120 3.73 4.61 17.25
C LEU A 120 3.54 5.01 15.81
N LEU A 121 2.41 5.65 15.47
CA LEU A 121 2.12 6.14 14.12
C LEU A 121 3.16 7.17 13.66
N ARG A 122 3.57 8.08 14.59
CA ARG A 122 4.62 9.06 14.30
C ARG A 122 5.96 8.40 13.98
N ALA A 123 6.39 7.48 14.83
CA ALA A 123 7.65 6.76 14.63
C ALA A 123 7.63 5.98 13.30
N ASP A 124 6.53 5.35 12.98
CA ASP A 124 6.32 4.60 11.74
C ASP A 124 6.30 5.52 10.50
N ALA A 125 5.59 6.65 10.57
CA ALA A 125 5.52 7.62 9.47
C ALA A 125 6.89 8.25 9.17
N VAL A 126 7.66 8.61 10.21
CA VAL A 126 9.00 9.19 10.07
C VAL A 126 10.02 8.18 9.54
N ALA A 127 9.89 6.91 9.92
CA ALA A 127 10.79 5.85 9.48
C ALA A 127 10.50 5.35 8.05
N LEU A 128 9.34 5.69 7.48
CA LEU A 128 8.92 5.19 6.18
C LEU A 128 9.73 5.82 5.05
N ASP A 129 10.58 5.01 4.41
CA ASP A 129 11.22 5.39 3.15
C ASP A 129 10.22 5.21 1.99
N ARG A 130 9.93 6.33 1.29
CA ARG A 130 9.00 6.37 0.13
C ARG A 130 9.48 5.57 -1.08
N GLU A 131 10.74 5.20 -1.09
CA GLU A 131 11.36 4.42 -2.16
C GLU A 131 11.63 2.97 -1.76
N SER A 132 11.06 2.51 -0.64
CA SER A 132 11.21 1.16 -0.11
C SER A 132 10.11 0.20 -0.59
N LEU A 133 10.41 -1.11 -0.49
CA LEU A 133 9.40 -2.15 -0.68
C LEU A 133 8.27 -2.07 0.37
N ASP A 134 8.56 -1.57 1.58
CA ASP A 134 7.53 -1.37 2.60
C ASP A 134 6.50 -0.32 2.15
N HIS A 135 6.96 0.77 1.55
CA HIS A 135 6.04 1.77 0.98
C HIS A 135 5.15 1.17 -0.13
N VAL A 136 5.72 0.35 -1.02
CA VAL A 136 4.95 -0.36 -2.05
C VAL A 136 3.94 -1.32 -1.41
N ALA A 137 4.35 -2.08 -0.40
CA ALA A 137 3.46 -3.00 0.31
C ALA A 137 2.28 -2.27 0.99
N ARG A 138 2.50 -1.07 1.52
CA ARG A 138 1.43 -0.23 2.08
C ARG A 138 0.46 0.27 1.02
N ARG A 139 0.96 0.70 -0.15
CA ARG A 139 0.12 1.05 -1.30
C ARG A 139 -0.74 -0.12 -1.76
N MET A 140 -0.15 -1.32 -1.86
CA MET A 140 -0.90 -2.54 -2.20
C MET A 140 -1.98 -2.86 -1.16
N ARG A 141 -1.69 -2.63 0.12
CA ARG A 141 -2.68 -2.79 1.20
C ARG A 141 -3.84 -1.81 1.06
N ASP A 142 -3.57 -0.55 0.68
CA ASP A 142 -4.63 0.43 0.42
C ASP A 142 -5.49 0.04 -0.79
N VAL A 143 -4.87 -0.40 -1.89
CA VAL A 143 -5.61 -0.92 -3.05
C VAL A 143 -6.50 -2.09 -2.65
N ARG A 144 -5.96 -3.05 -1.89
CA ARG A 144 -6.73 -4.20 -1.40
C ARG A 144 -7.93 -3.76 -0.56
N ARG A 145 -7.73 -2.86 0.40
CA ARG A 145 -8.81 -2.28 1.22
C ARG A 145 -9.91 -1.66 0.35
N ARG A 146 -9.56 -0.85 -0.65
CA ARG A 146 -10.52 -0.24 -1.58
C ARG A 146 -11.34 -1.28 -2.32
N LEU A 147 -10.70 -2.35 -2.79
CA LEU A 147 -11.38 -3.45 -3.49
C LEU A 147 -12.30 -4.25 -2.54
N GLU A 148 -11.87 -4.53 -1.31
CA GLU A 148 -12.69 -5.17 -0.26
C GLU A 148 -13.94 -4.35 0.07
N LEU A 149 -13.84 -3.02 0.00
CA LEU A 149 -14.97 -2.10 0.13
C LEU A 149 -15.83 -1.97 -1.14
N GLY A 150 -15.54 -2.76 -2.17
CA GLY A 150 -16.27 -2.71 -3.46
C GLY A 150 -15.95 -1.50 -4.33
N ARG A 151 -14.84 -0.80 -4.08
CA ARG A 151 -14.45 0.42 -4.79
C ARG A 151 -13.46 0.11 -5.90
N ALA A 152 -13.95 -0.22 -7.09
CA ALA A 152 -13.14 -0.49 -8.27
C ALA A 152 -13.08 0.68 -9.27
N GLY A 153 -13.32 1.92 -8.80
CA GLY A 153 -13.39 3.12 -9.63
C GLY A 153 -12.04 3.67 -10.09
N ALA A 154 -12.06 4.86 -10.67
CA ALA A 154 -10.88 5.53 -11.23
C ALA A 154 -9.77 5.73 -10.18
N ALA A 155 -10.11 6.19 -8.97
CA ALA A 155 -9.14 6.40 -7.88
C ALA A 155 -8.41 5.11 -7.47
N THR A 156 -9.08 3.95 -7.50
CA THR A 156 -8.44 2.67 -7.21
C THR A 156 -7.49 2.25 -8.33
N ARG A 157 -7.88 2.49 -9.58
CA ARG A 157 -6.99 2.24 -10.74
C ARG A 157 -5.75 3.11 -10.70
N GLU A 158 -5.90 4.39 -10.41
CA GLU A 158 -4.78 5.31 -10.22
C GLU A 158 -3.83 4.85 -9.10
N ALA A 159 -4.38 4.36 -7.99
CA ALA A 159 -3.58 3.77 -6.91
C ALA A 159 -2.83 2.51 -7.38
N GLN A 160 -3.46 1.66 -8.20
CA GLN A 160 -2.81 0.48 -8.80
C GLN A 160 -1.69 0.87 -9.77
N ASP A 161 -1.92 1.84 -10.65
CA ASP A 161 -0.91 2.35 -11.57
C ASP A 161 0.28 2.94 -10.80
N GLY A 162 0.01 3.61 -9.69
CA GLY A 162 1.03 4.12 -8.78
C GLY A 162 1.86 3.02 -8.11
N VAL A 163 1.29 1.83 -7.85
CA VAL A 163 2.03 0.66 -7.36
C VAL A 163 2.97 0.14 -8.43
N VAL A 164 2.47 -0.03 -9.67
CA VAL A 164 3.29 -0.50 -10.80
C VAL A 164 4.47 0.45 -11.03
N ALA A 165 4.22 1.75 -11.12
CA ALA A 165 5.26 2.76 -11.31
C ALA A 165 6.29 2.80 -10.17
N ALA A 166 5.90 2.47 -8.94
CA ALA A 166 6.82 2.38 -7.81
C ALA A 166 7.70 1.12 -7.90
N LEU A 167 7.15 -0.01 -8.33
CA LEU A 167 7.91 -1.24 -8.56
C LEU A 167 8.91 -1.07 -9.70
N ASP A 168 8.51 -0.46 -10.82
CA ASP A 168 9.39 -0.21 -11.95
C ASP A 168 10.61 0.64 -11.54
N ARG A 169 10.40 1.68 -10.72
CA ARG A 169 11.50 2.49 -10.18
C ARG A 169 12.45 1.70 -9.28
N LEU A 170 11.90 0.80 -8.46
CA LEU A 170 12.72 -0.07 -7.60
C LEU A 170 13.54 -1.06 -8.42
N ILE A 171 12.95 -1.66 -9.44
CA ILE A 171 13.64 -2.59 -10.36
C ILE A 171 14.77 -1.86 -11.06
N SER A 172 14.50 -0.70 -11.69
CA SER A 172 15.52 0.09 -12.37
C SER A 172 16.70 0.45 -11.45
N ARG A 173 16.40 0.81 -10.20
CA ARG A 173 17.46 1.12 -9.22
C ARG A 173 18.31 -0.09 -8.88
N ILE A 174 17.70 -1.26 -8.73
CA ILE A 174 18.45 -2.51 -8.44
C ILE A 174 19.33 -2.88 -9.64
N GLU A 175 18.80 -2.75 -10.86
CA GLU A 175 19.55 -2.98 -12.09
C GLU A 175 20.75 -2.03 -12.23
N ASP A 176 20.56 -0.74 -11.96
CA ASP A 176 21.63 0.26 -11.96
C ASP A 176 22.70 -0.04 -10.90
N GLN A 177 22.30 -0.49 -9.71
CA GLN A 177 23.25 -0.90 -8.66
C GLN A 177 24.05 -2.12 -9.08
N GLN A 178 23.43 -3.12 -9.66
CA GLN A 178 24.12 -4.32 -10.14
C GLN A 178 25.12 -3.98 -11.26
N GLN A 179 24.76 -3.12 -12.20
CA GLN A 179 25.65 -2.67 -13.26
C GLN A 179 26.89 -1.95 -12.69
N ASN A 180 26.68 -1.05 -11.72
CA ASN A 180 27.78 -0.34 -11.07
C ASN A 180 28.71 -1.26 -10.27
N GLU A 181 28.18 -2.33 -9.65
CA GLU A 181 28.98 -3.32 -8.96
C GLU A 181 29.79 -4.19 -9.94
N ASP A 182 29.21 -4.56 -11.07
CA ASP A 182 29.89 -5.33 -12.11
C ASP A 182 31.00 -4.48 -12.78
N ASP A 183 30.77 -3.21 -13.06
CA ASP A 183 31.77 -2.29 -13.61
C ASP A 183 32.92 -2.03 -12.61
N SER A 184 32.65 -1.95 -11.32
CA SER A 184 33.66 -1.75 -10.29
C SER A 184 34.49 -2.98 -10.04
N SER A 185 33.94 -4.19 -10.22
CA SER A 185 34.69 -5.46 -10.09
C SER A 185 35.57 -5.75 -11.30
N GLY A 186 35.22 -5.23 -12.47
CA GLY A 186 36.02 -5.35 -13.69
C GLY A 186 37.31 -4.50 -13.71
N ALA A 187 37.33 -3.41 -12.95
CA ALA A 187 38.45 -2.47 -12.94
C ALA A 187 39.63 -2.91 -12.02
N SER A 188 39.45 -3.92 -11.18
CA SER A 188 40.49 -4.41 -10.24
C SER A 188 41.37 -5.53 -10.78
N GLY A 189 41.26 -5.87 -12.05
CA GLY A 189 41.88 -7.05 -12.66
C GLY A 189 43.23 -6.82 -13.40
N ALA A 190 43.90 -5.66 -13.25
CA ALA A 190 45.20 -5.44 -13.92
C ALA A 190 46.23 -4.87 -12.92
N GLY A 191 46.96 -5.76 -12.22
CA GLY A 191 48.17 -5.32 -11.49
C GLY A 191 48.66 -6.30 -10.42
N GLY A 192 49.62 -7.14 -10.77
CA GLY A 192 50.78 -7.49 -9.93
C GLY A 192 50.61 -8.58 -8.89
N GLY A 193 51.28 -9.71 -9.11
CA GLY A 193 51.50 -10.76 -8.17
C GLY A 193 52.28 -10.33 -6.92
N GLY A 194 51.99 -10.98 -5.79
CA GLY A 194 52.70 -10.81 -4.54
C GLY A 194 52.16 -11.78 -3.49
N ALA A 195 52.97 -12.80 -3.16
CA ALA A 195 52.71 -13.75 -2.10
C ALA A 195 52.76 -13.05 -0.72
N GLY A 196 51.84 -13.39 0.18
CA GLY A 196 51.91 -12.91 1.57
C GLY A 196 50.74 -13.40 2.45
N GLN A 197 50.90 -14.53 3.01
CA GLN A 197 50.57 -15.08 4.32
C GLN A 197 49.71 -14.22 5.29
N GLY A 198 48.57 -14.80 5.72
CA GLY A 198 48.08 -14.79 7.10
C GLY A 198 47.22 -13.62 7.51
N GLY A 199 45.97 -13.91 7.91
CA GLY A 199 45.30 -13.05 8.86
C GLY A 199 43.79 -12.96 8.73
N ALA A 200 43.12 -13.54 9.72
CA ALA A 200 41.80 -13.21 10.28
C ALA A 200 40.60 -13.28 9.33
N GLY A 201 39.77 -14.26 9.62
CA GLY A 201 38.53 -14.57 8.93
C GLY A 201 37.62 -13.39 8.77
N LYS A 202 37.20 -13.15 7.57
CA LYS A 202 35.97 -12.42 7.23
C LYS A 202 34.81 -13.39 7.41
N PRO A 203 33.84 -13.09 8.29
CA PRO A 203 32.64 -13.88 8.35
C PRO A 203 31.75 -13.50 7.15
N MET A 204 31.28 -14.55 6.44
CA MET A 204 30.08 -14.56 5.61
C MET A 204 30.17 -13.98 4.18
N ASP A 205 31.05 -14.60 3.36
CA ASP A 205 30.84 -14.58 1.90
C ASP A 205 29.94 -15.73 1.39
N ASP A 206 29.38 -16.55 2.29
CA ASP A 206 28.57 -17.74 1.96
C ASP A 206 27.05 -17.55 2.02
N SER A 207 26.57 -16.33 1.98
CA SER A 207 25.11 -16.08 1.80
C SER A 207 24.75 -15.77 0.34
N ARG A 208 25.53 -16.26 -0.60
CA ARG A 208 25.06 -16.35 -1.99
C ARG A 208 24.10 -17.53 -2.06
N ILE A 209 22.86 -17.25 -2.52
CA ILE A 209 21.95 -18.29 -2.98
C ILE A 209 22.72 -19.11 -4.02
N ALA A 210 23.23 -20.26 -3.60
CA ALA A 210 23.88 -21.22 -4.48
C ALA A 210 22.80 -21.81 -5.38
N GLY A 211 22.63 -21.24 -6.56
CA GLY A 211 21.67 -21.78 -7.48
C GLY A 211 21.27 -20.84 -8.59
N THR A 212 22.22 -20.35 -9.40
CA THR A 212 21.89 -19.98 -10.77
C THR A 212 23.14 -19.69 -11.61
N ARG A 213 24.12 -20.62 -11.59
CA ARG A 213 25.05 -20.76 -12.72
C ARG A 213 25.23 -22.26 -12.95
N GLY A 214 24.20 -22.85 -13.56
CA GLY A 214 24.42 -24.01 -14.38
C GLY A 214 25.15 -23.55 -15.63
N ASP A 215 26.20 -24.26 -16.05
CA ASP A 215 26.87 -24.11 -17.35
C ASP A 215 25.89 -24.41 -18.49
N GLY A 216 24.90 -23.58 -18.66
CA GLY A 216 23.95 -23.60 -19.76
C GLY A 216 23.92 -22.20 -20.33
N GLU A 217 24.50 -22.03 -21.51
CA GLU A 217 24.26 -20.89 -22.39
C GLU A 217 22.76 -20.79 -22.63
N VAL A 218 22.04 -20.00 -21.82
CA VAL A 218 20.67 -19.62 -22.12
C VAL A 218 20.76 -18.65 -23.29
N ARG A 219 20.64 -19.17 -24.50
CA ARG A 219 20.42 -18.33 -25.65
C ARG A 219 19.12 -17.58 -25.41
N ARG A 220 19.21 -16.28 -25.14
CA ARG A 220 18.09 -15.36 -25.27
C ARG A 220 17.59 -15.46 -26.69
N ARG A 221 16.50 -16.17 -26.88
CA ARG A 221 15.78 -16.14 -28.14
C ARG A 221 15.00 -14.84 -28.10
N ASP A 222 15.42 -13.85 -28.88
CA ASP A 222 14.61 -12.68 -29.14
C ASP A 222 13.32 -13.17 -29.81
N LEU A 223 12.23 -13.12 -29.04
CA LEU A 223 10.90 -13.38 -29.61
C LEU A 223 10.61 -12.25 -30.60
N VAL A 224 10.44 -12.61 -31.85
CA VAL A 224 10.06 -11.65 -32.90
C VAL A 224 8.71 -11.04 -32.50
N PRO A 225 8.57 -9.69 -32.50
CA PRO A 225 7.30 -9.06 -32.18
C PRO A 225 6.22 -9.55 -33.14
N GLY A 226 5.24 -10.34 -32.63
CA GLY A 226 4.14 -10.90 -33.41
C GLY A 226 3.90 -12.41 -33.27
N GLU A 227 4.82 -13.17 -32.67
CA GLU A 227 4.58 -14.59 -32.38
C GLU A 227 3.80 -14.71 -31.06
N THR A 228 2.53 -15.08 -31.14
CA THR A 228 1.72 -15.43 -29.98
C THR A 228 1.95 -16.87 -29.55
N TRP A 229 1.78 -17.20 -28.27
CA TRP A 229 1.92 -18.56 -27.74
C TRP A 229 1.10 -19.61 -28.53
N GLY A 230 -0.01 -19.19 -29.13
CA GLY A 230 -0.88 -20.03 -29.94
C GLY A 230 -0.24 -20.49 -31.27
N ASP A 231 0.74 -19.75 -31.78
CA ASP A 231 1.37 -20.00 -33.11
C ASP A 231 2.58 -20.92 -33.01
N LEU A 232 3.03 -21.29 -31.79
CA LEU A 232 4.13 -22.22 -31.59
C LEU A 232 3.73 -23.66 -32.01
N PRO A 233 4.61 -24.41 -32.70
CA PRO A 233 4.41 -25.81 -32.98
C PRO A 233 4.15 -26.64 -31.70
N PRO A 234 3.27 -27.67 -31.75
CA PRO A 234 2.90 -28.45 -30.57
C PRO A 234 4.08 -28.97 -29.75
N HIS A 235 5.13 -29.43 -30.41
CA HIS A 235 6.34 -29.94 -29.73
C HIS A 235 7.13 -28.87 -28.99
N GLU A 236 7.15 -27.62 -29.46
CA GLU A 236 7.80 -26.49 -28.78
C GLU A 236 6.99 -26.03 -27.58
N ARG A 237 5.66 -26.06 -27.67
CA ARG A 237 4.76 -25.83 -26.55
C ARG A 237 4.95 -26.87 -25.43
N ASP A 238 5.05 -28.14 -25.79
CA ASP A 238 5.26 -29.22 -24.84
C ASP A 238 6.64 -29.12 -24.17
N GLN A 239 7.69 -28.73 -24.89
CA GLN A 239 9.01 -28.50 -24.31
C GLN A 239 9.01 -27.32 -23.35
N ALA A 240 8.37 -26.21 -23.70
CA ALA A 240 8.26 -25.04 -22.82
C ALA A 240 7.47 -25.36 -21.53
N LEU A 241 6.36 -26.11 -21.66
CA LEU A 241 5.58 -26.58 -20.50
C LEU A 241 6.37 -27.53 -19.61
N GLN A 242 7.19 -28.42 -20.18
CA GLN A 242 8.07 -29.30 -19.40
C GLN A 242 9.17 -28.54 -18.68
N GLN A 243 9.73 -27.51 -19.28
CA GLN A 243 10.75 -26.66 -18.67
C GLN A 243 10.17 -25.84 -17.53
N ILE A 244 9.01 -25.19 -17.74
CA ILE A 244 8.27 -24.48 -16.71
C ILE A 244 7.88 -25.42 -15.54
N GLY A 245 7.44 -26.64 -15.85
CA GLY A 245 7.08 -27.65 -14.86
C GLY A 245 8.26 -28.13 -13.99
N ARG A 246 9.52 -27.93 -14.42
CA ARG A 246 10.73 -28.26 -13.64
C ARG A 246 11.15 -27.11 -12.72
N GLU A 247 10.90 -25.87 -13.11
CA GLU A 247 11.34 -24.67 -12.40
C GLU A 247 10.36 -24.24 -11.29
N PHE A 248 9.08 -24.63 -11.39
CA PHE A 248 8.06 -24.24 -10.42
C PHE A 248 7.69 -25.35 -9.43
N PRO A 249 7.39 -24.99 -8.16
CA PRO A 249 6.92 -25.94 -7.16
C PRO A 249 5.64 -26.68 -7.61
N PRO A 250 5.43 -27.94 -7.17
CA PRO A 250 4.34 -28.80 -7.65
C PRO A 250 2.93 -28.21 -7.52
N HIS A 251 2.69 -27.36 -6.50
CA HIS A 251 1.39 -26.74 -6.23
C HIS A 251 1.02 -25.61 -7.21
N TYR A 252 1.98 -25.08 -7.97
CA TYR A 252 1.69 -24.09 -9.02
C TYR A 252 1.48 -24.73 -10.40
N ARG A 253 1.88 -25.99 -10.58
CA ARG A 253 1.85 -26.67 -11.87
C ARG A 253 0.45 -26.72 -12.47
N GLU A 254 -0.54 -27.07 -11.67
CA GLU A 254 -1.95 -27.17 -12.10
C GLU A 254 -2.51 -25.80 -12.51
N ALA A 255 -2.19 -24.75 -11.77
CA ALA A 255 -2.61 -23.38 -12.10
C ALA A 255 -1.98 -22.89 -13.42
N ILE A 256 -0.71 -23.21 -13.66
CA ILE A 256 0.04 -22.85 -14.87
C ILE A 256 -0.51 -23.63 -16.08
N GLU A 257 -0.76 -24.94 -15.94
CA GLU A 257 -1.37 -25.76 -17.00
C GLU A 257 -2.78 -25.24 -17.37
N HIS A 258 -3.58 -24.86 -16.38
CA HIS A 258 -4.91 -24.28 -16.61
C HIS A 258 -4.85 -22.92 -17.32
N TYR A 259 -3.87 -22.10 -16.96
CA TYR A 259 -3.65 -20.79 -17.61
C TYR A 259 -3.27 -20.94 -19.08
N PHE A 260 -2.29 -21.78 -19.39
CA PHE A 260 -1.86 -22.02 -20.78
C PHE A 260 -2.93 -22.75 -21.60
N LYS A 261 -3.72 -23.64 -21.00
CA LYS A 261 -4.84 -24.28 -21.66
C LYS A 261 -5.92 -23.26 -22.08
N ARG A 262 -6.16 -22.27 -21.23
CA ARG A 262 -7.11 -21.17 -21.49
C ARG A 262 -6.61 -20.23 -22.60
N LEU A 263 -5.29 -19.96 -22.64
CA LEU A 263 -4.67 -19.18 -23.70
C LEU A 263 -4.72 -19.92 -25.06
N ALA A 264 -4.55 -21.23 -25.07
CA ALA A 264 -4.61 -22.04 -26.29
C ALA A 264 -6.04 -22.16 -26.86
N THR A 265 -7.09 -22.12 -26.00
CA THR A 265 -8.49 -22.21 -26.43
C THR A 265 -9.14 -20.85 -26.71
N GLY A 266 -8.58 -19.76 -26.20
CA GLY A 266 -9.10 -18.39 -26.42
C GLY A 266 -8.75 -17.76 -27.76
N GLY A 267 -8.00 -18.43 -28.63
CA GLY A 267 -7.61 -17.97 -29.95
C GLY A 267 -8.55 -18.38 -31.11
N GLU A 268 -9.55 -19.23 -30.86
CA GLU A 268 -10.45 -19.75 -31.91
C GLU A 268 -11.77 -18.98 -32.07
N ASP A 269 -12.03 -17.93 -31.27
CA ASP A 269 -13.24 -17.08 -31.34
C ASP A 269 -12.92 -15.63 -31.75
N ARG A 270 -12.18 -15.44 -32.87
CA ARG A 270 -12.12 -14.15 -33.57
C ARG A 270 -12.07 -14.34 -35.07
#